data_269ec8086625950da4f897263aeb335f
#
_entry.id   269ec8086625950da4f897263aeb335f
#
_cell.length_a   1.000
_cell.length_b   1.000
_cell.length_c   1.000
_cell.angle_alpha   90.00
_cell.angle_beta   90.00
_cell.angle_gamma   90.00
#
_symmetry.space_group_name_H-M   'P 1'
#
loop_
_entity.id
_entity.type
_entity.pdbx_description
1 polymer ?
#
loop_
_entity_poly.entity_id
_entity_poly.type
_entity_poly.pdbx_seq_one_letter_code
_entity_poly.pdbx_strand_id
1 'polypeptide(L)'
;MSFFSKSLISTRSILHLSHFVVGAMCAAGIFSLEYGEISLFLKLTNLFFIGIWFVLNSLDLKRKDYKYTKIKLLLFIFIFICLTFEYILDFKFLSNIPLNEAVECCSVIFETSSISSKIPFGLVNSSLILIFYILFVLIVILNIQKKSILLLFFNILFVYISYFAVTYFFSTYIYELPTHQCPFCMLQSEYYFIGYFIWSALFLGLFFSICSVVFYRNNSLDIYKFYKLSLIFTTIFVFLVTFFVLKYYVVNGVFL
;
A
#
# COMPACT_ATOMS: atom_id res chain seq x y z
N MET A 1 -0.97 7.31 -21.42
CA MET A 1 -2.21 6.84 -20.77
C MET A 1 -2.43 5.33 -20.86
N SER A 2 -2.05 4.66 -21.96
CA SER A 2 -2.25 3.22 -22.19
C SER A 2 -1.52 2.28 -21.21
N PHE A 3 -0.30 2.58 -20.76
CA PHE A 3 0.48 1.70 -19.87
C PHE A 3 -0.02 1.69 -18.42
N PHE A 4 -0.42 2.83 -17.88
CA PHE A 4 -1.00 2.93 -16.53
C PHE A 4 -2.30 2.14 -16.41
N SER A 5 -3.14 2.22 -17.44
CA SER A 5 -4.39 1.46 -17.51
C SER A 5 -4.12 -0.06 -17.57
N LYS A 6 -3.07 -0.50 -18.27
CA LYS A 6 -2.73 -1.93 -18.38
C LYS A 6 -2.24 -2.54 -17.06
N SER A 7 -1.39 -1.85 -16.29
CA SER A 7 -0.94 -2.35 -14.97
C SER A 7 -2.11 -2.43 -13.97
N LEU A 8 -2.99 -1.44 -13.94
CA LEU A 8 -4.20 -1.47 -13.11
C LEU A 8 -5.18 -2.57 -13.53
N ILE A 9 -5.37 -2.78 -14.83
CA ILE A 9 -6.21 -3.85 -15.37
C ILE A 9 -5.63 -5.21 -15.02
N SER A 10 -4.32 -5.41 -15.15
CA SER A 10 -3.63 -6.64 -14.75
C SER A 10 -3.85 -6.95 -13.26
N THR A 11 -3.67 -5.98 -12.36
CA THR A 11 -3.90 -6.17 -10.93
C THR A 11 -5.35 -6.52 -10.62
N ARG A 12 -6.32 -5.85 -11.26
CA ARG A 12 -7.74 -6.14 -11.12
C ARG A 12 -8.10 -7.54 -11.63
N SER A 13 -7.51 -7.95 -12.76
CA SER A 13 -7.72 -9.29 -13.33
C SER A 13 -7.20 -10.38 -12.39
N ILE A 14 -6.05 -10.18 -11.76
CA ILE A 14 -5.48 -11.13 -10.79
C ILE A 14 -6.37 -11.22 -9.53
N LEU A 15 -6.90 -10.11 -9.04
CA LEU A 15 -7.84 -10.10 -7.91
C LEU A 15 -9.12 -10.91 -8.23
N HIS A 16 -9.63 -10.84 -9.45
CA HIS A 16 -10.78 -11.64 -9.89
C HIS A 16 -10.43 -13.12 -10.14
N LEU A 17 -9.16 -13.45 -10.36
CA LEU A 17 -8.73 -14.82 -10.63
C LEU A 17 -8.91 -15.73 -9.40
N SER A 18 -8.96 -15.16 -8.18
CA SER A 18 -9.24 -15.93 -6.95
C SER A 18 -10.54 -16.71 -6.99
N HIS A 19 -11.53 -16.26 -7.76
CA HIS A 19 -12.81 -16.98 -7.92
C HIS A 19 -12.70 -18.24 -8.79
N PHE A 20 -11.63 -18.40 -9.56
CA PHE A 20 -11.44 -19.53 -10.49
C PHE A 20 -10.42 -20.56 -10.01
N VAL A 21 -9.67 -20.25 -8.94
CA VAL A 21 -8.65 -21.16 -8.39
C VAL A 21 -9.20 -21.90 -7.18
N VAL A 22 -9.11 -23.20 -7.18
CA VAL A 22 -9.61 -24.05 -6.10
C VAL A 22 -8.88 -23.76 -4.80
N GLY A 23 -9.63 -23.51 -3.70
CA GLY A 23 -9.07 -23.19 -2.37
C GLY A 23 -8.76 -21.72 -2.15
N ALA A 24 -8.69 -20.88 -3.18
CA ALA A 24 -8.44 -19.44 -3.02
C ALA A 24 -9.70 -18.71 -2.57
N MET A 25 -9.82 -18.41 -1.28
CA MET A 25 -10.93 -17.58 -0.76
C MET A 25 -10.77 -16.10 -1.09
N CYS A 26 -9.52 -15.64 -1.28
CA CYS A 26 -9.21 -14.26 -1.65
C CYS A 26 -7.87 -14.19 -2.42
N ALA A 27 -7.46 -12.99 -2.82
CA ALA A 27 -6.23 -12.77 -3.55
C ALA A 27 -4.96 -13.25 -2.80
N ALA A 28 -4.99 -13.39 -1.46
CA ALA A 28 -3.85 -13.89 -0.69
C ALA A 28 -3.41 -15.28 -1.14
N GLY A 29 -4.37 -16.20 -1.35
CA GLY A 29 -4.06 -17.57 -1.80
C GLY A 29 -3.41 -17.63 -3.18
N ILE A 30 -3.65 -16.63 -4.04
CA ILE A 30 -2.99 -16.54 -5.34
C ILE A 30 -1.62 -15.89 -5.20
N PHE A 31 -1.51 -14.80 -4.44
CA PHE A 31 -0.22 -14.10 -4.27
C PHE A 31 0.79 -14.89 -3.45
N SER A 32 0.38 -15.88 -2.65
CA SER A 32 1.29 -16.81 -1.96
C SER A 32 1.97 -17.81 -2.89
N LEU A 33 1.49 -17.95 -4.14
CA LEU A 33 2.12 -18.79 -5.15
C LEU A 33 3.47 -18.23 -5.59
N GLU A 34 4.29 -19.07 -6.20
CA GLU A 34 5.61 -18.72 -6.73
C GLU A 34 5.54 -17.48 -7.65
N TYR A 35 6.40 -16.51 -7.41
CA TYR A 35 6.45 -15.19 -8.08
C TYR A 35 5.29 -14.21 -7.75
N GLY A 36 4.22 -14.63 -7.05
CA GLY A 36 3.05 -13.78 -6.81
C GLY A 36 3.37 -12.55 -5.95
N GLU A 37 4.05 -12.74 -4.81
CA GLU A 37 4.45 -11.64 -3.92
C GLU A 37 5.41 -10.65 -4.61
N ILE A 38 6.39 -11.18 -5.36
CA ILE A 38 7.38 -10.37 -6.07
C ILE A 38 6.70 -9.54 -7.16
N SER A 39 5.76 -10.14 -7.91
CA SER A 39 4.98 -9.45 -8.94
C SER A 39 4.15 -8.32 -8.32
N LEU A 40 3.46 -8.56 -7.20
CA LEU A 40 2.68 -7.54 -6.51
C LEU A 40 3.56 -6.38 -6.02
N PHE A 41 4.70 -6.69 -5.37
CA PHE A 41 5.63 -5.68 -4.90
C PHE A 41 6.19 -4.82 -6.05
N LEU A 42 6.53 -5.45 -7.17
CA LEU A 42 7.03 -4.74 -8.35
C LEU A 42 5.96 -3.83 -8.97
N LYS A 43 4.70 -4.28 -9.04
CA LYS A 43 3.57 -3.46 -9.51
C LYS A 43 3.38 -2.21 -8.65
N LEU A 44 3.39 -2.36 -7.33
CA LEU A 44 3.27 -1.23 -6.41
C LEU A 44 4.44 -0.25 -6.59
N THR A 45 5.66 -0.75 -6.71
CA THR A 45 6.86 0.06 -6.92
C THR A 45 6.81 0.82 -8.24
N ASN A 46 6.42 0.16 -9.34
CA ASN A 46 6.25 0.78 -10.64
C ASN A 46 5.17 1.86 -10.63
N LEU A 47 4.09 1.66 -9.89
CA LEU A 47 3.03 2.66 -9.72
C LEU A 47 3.58 3.96 -9.09
N PHE A 48 4.46 3.85 -8.08
CA PHE A 48 5.12 5.02 -7.49
C PHE A 48 6.01 5.74 -8.51
N PHE A 49 6.84 5.03 -9.26
CA PHE A 49 7.72 5.64 -10.28
C PHE A 49 6.93 6.31 -11.40
N ILE A 50 5.86 5.68 -11.88
CA ILE A 50 4.94 6.26 -12.88
C ILE A 50 4.30 7.54 -12.32
N GLY A 51 3.83 7.51 -11.07
CA GLY A 51 3.26 8.68 -10.41
C GLY A 51 4.25 9.84 -10.31
N ILE A 52 5.51 9.57 -9.89
CA ILE A 52 6.58 10.57 -9.83
C ILE A 52 6.85 11.14 -11.23
N TRP A 53 6.88 10.30 -12.25
CA TRP A 53 7.07 10.76 -13.63
C TRP A 53 5.93 11.69 -14.08
N PHE A 54 4.67 11.38 -13.75
CA PHE A 54 3.53 12.24 -14.04
C PHE A 54 3.64 13.61 -13.37
N VAL A 55 4.04 13.64 -12.10
CA VAL A 55 4.23 14.90 -11.37
C VAL A 55 5.37 15.71 -11.98
N LEU A 56 6.52 15.06 -12.28
CA LEU A 56 7.65 15.71 -12.96
C LEU A 56 7.23 16.27 -14.33
N ASN A 57 6.50 15.49 -15.12
CA ASN A 57 6.02 15.93 -16.42
C ASN A 57 5.07 17.13 -16.32
N SER A 58 4.15 17.10 -15.36
CA SER A 58 3.22 18.21 -15.12
C SER A 58 3.94 19.50 -14.72
N LEU A 59 5.02 19.40 -13.92
CA LEU A 59 5.81 20.56 -13.53
C LEU A 59 6.71 21.08 -14.65
N ASP A 60 7.27 20.19 -15.46
CA ASP A 60 8.12 20.54 -16.59
C ASP A 60 7.34 21.31 -17.67
N LEU A 61 6.11 20.87 -17.95
CA LEU A 61 5.20 21.55 -18.90
C LEU A 61 4.76 22.94 -18.45
N LYS A 62 4.76 23.23 -17.14
CA LYS A 62 4.42 24.57 -16.62
C LYS A 62 5.58 25.55 -16.70
N ARG A 63 6.80 25.07 -16.98
CA ARG A 63 8.03 25.89 -17.05
C ARG A 63 8.48 26.06 -18.48
N LYS A 64 8.80 27.29 -18.89
CA LYS A 64 9.33 27.58 -20.23
C LYS A 64 10.72 26.99 -20.50
N ASP A 65 11.51 26.75 -19.42
CA ASP A 65 12.91 26.32 -19.52
C ASP A 65 13.10 24.79 -19.64
N TYR A 66 12.03 24.00 -19.55
CA TYR A 66 12.03 22.53 -19.64
C TYR A 66 13.19 21.86 -18.87
N LYS A 67 13.48 22.38 -17.69
CA LYS A 67 14.64 22.00 -16.86
C LYS A 67 14.70 20.51 -16.51
N TYR A 68 13.56 19.84 -16.42
CA TYR A 68 13.46 18.45 -15.98
C TYR A 68 13.44 17.43 -17.11
N THR A 69 13.54 17.83 -18.36
CA THR A 69 13.41 16.94 -19.52
C THR A 69 14.42 15.79 -19.50
N LYS A 70 15.69 16.04 -19.13
CA LYS A 70 16.71 14.97 -19.01
C LYS A 70 16.36 13.94 -17.94
N ILE A 71 15.99 14.42 -16.74
CA ILE A 71 15.63 13.54 -15.60
C ILE A 71 14.36 12.74 -15.95
N LYS A 72 13.38 13.39 -16.57
CA LYS A 72 12.12 12.78 -17.02
C LYS A 72 12.36 11.67 -18.05
N LEU A 73 13.27 11.90 -19.01
CA LEU A 73 13.61 10.90 -20.02
C LEU A 73 14.33 9.69 -19.39
N LEU A 74 15.30 9.94 -18.50
CA LEU A 74 16.02 8.87 -17.81
C LEU A 74 15.08 8.04 -16.93
N LEU A 75 14.18 8.70 -16.18
CA LEU A 75 13.18 8.03 -15.38
C LEU A 75 12.20 7.22 -16.26
N PHE A 76 11.83 7.73 -17.43
CA PHE A 76 10.98 7.02 -18.38
C PHE A 76 11.63 5.72 -18.86
N ILE A 77 12.94 5.78 -19.25
CA ILE A 77 13.70 4.58 -19.66
C ILE A 77 13.75 3.56 -18.53
N PHE A 78 14.03 4.02 -17.29
CA PHE A 78 14.06 3.17 -16.12
C PHE A 78 12.69 2.48 -15.87
N ILE A 79 11.61 3.25 -15.91
CA ILE A 79 10.24 2.72 -15.77
C ILE A 79 9.95 1.69 -16.87
N PHE A 80 10.36 1.95 -18.10
CA PHE A 80 10.15 1.02 -19.21
C PHE A 80 10.83 -0.33 -18.96
N ILE A 81 12.08 -0.33 -18.46
CA ILE A 81 12.81 -1.54 -18.09
C ILE A 81 12.09 -2.29 -16.97
N CYS A 82 11.66 -1.57 -15.91
CA CYS A 82 10.95 -2.17 -14.78
C CYS A 82 9.59 -2.77 -15.21
N LEU A 83 8.85 -2.11 -16.09
CA LEU A 83 7.59 -2.63 -16.64
C LEU A 83 7.79 -3.86 -17.52
N THR A 84 8.89 -3.91 -18.28
CA THR A 84 9.23 -5.10 -19.07
C THR A 84 9.51 -6.29 -18.16
N PHE A 85 10.25 -6.07 -17.07
CA PHE A 85 10.53 -7.10 -16.08
C PHE A 85 9.26 -7.55 -15.34
N GLU A 86 8.38 -6.62 -14.96
CA GLU A 86 7.05 -6.92 -14.40
C GLU A 86 6.24 -7.82 -15.34
N TYR A 87 6.21 -7.49 -16.63
CA TYR A 87 5.48 -8.28 -17.61
C TYR A 87 6.00 -9.72 -17.73
N ILE A 88 7.33 -9.91 -17.69
CA ILE A 88 7.94 -11.24 -17.73
C ILE A 88 7.58 -12.04 -16.46
N LEU A 89 7.60 -11.40 -15.29
CA LEU A 89 7.20 -12.04 -14.04
C LEU A 89 5.70 -12.40 -14.03
N ASP A 90 4.85 -11.50 -14.51
CA ASP A 90 3.41 -11.77 -14.63
C ASP A 90 3.12 -12.96 -15.54
N PHE A 91 3.83 -13.06 -16.65
CA PHE A 91 3.69 -14.19 -17.55
C PHE A 91 4.08 -15.50 -16.88
N LYS A 92 5.22 -15.54 -16.20
CA LYS A 92 5.66 -16.72 -15.42
C LYS A 92 4.68 -17.05 -14.30
N PHE A 93 4.23 -16.06 -13.56
CA PHE A 93 3.26 -16.23 -12.48
C PHE A 93 1.95 -16.84 -12.99
N LEU A 94 1.36 -16.29 -14.05
CA LEU A 94 0.12 -16.79 -14.63
C LEU A 94 0.27 -18.20 -15.22
N SER A 95 1.44 -18.52 -15.78
CA SER A 95 1.73 -19.87 -16.33
C SER A 95 1.87 -20.94 -15.25
N ASN A 96 2.22 -20.55 -14.03
CA ASN A 96 2.46 -21.46 -12.90
C ASN A 96 1.26 -21.59 -11.95
N ILE A 97 0.10 -20.96 -12.27
CA ILE A 97 -1.09 -21.09 -11.43
C ILE A 97 -1.64 -22.52 -11.55
N PRO A 98 -1.73 -23.27 -10.44
CA PRO A 98 -2.29 -24.61 -10.45
C PRO A 98 -3.82 -24.52 -10.59
N LEU A 99 -4.36 -24.96 -11.71
CA LEU A 99 -5.82 -24.95 -11.95
C LEU A 99 -6.54 -26.12 -11.27
N ASN A 100 -5.82 -27.23 -11.00
CA ASN A 100 -6.38 -28.46 -10.49
C ASN A 100 -5.96 -28.80 -9.05
N GLU A 101 -5.08 -28.01 -8.45
CA GLU A 101 -4.61 -28.19 -7.07
C GLU A 101 -5.18 -27.10 -6.18
N ALA A 102 -5.55 -27.47 -4.95
CA ALA A 102 -6.04 -26.49 -3.98
C ALA A 102 -4.88 -25.64 -3.45
N VAL A 103 -5.01 -24.31 -3.52
CA VAL A 103 -4.08 -23.38 -2.90
C VAL A 103 -4.43 -23.15 -1.43
N GLU A 104 -3.42 -22.76 -0.63
CA GLU A 104 -3.64 -22.41 0.77
C GLU A 104 -4.57 -21.19 0.90
N CYS A 105 -5.54 -21.28 1.80
CA CYS A 105 -6.44 -20.16 2.03
C CYS A 105 -5.81 -19.13 2.99
N CYS A 106 -6.35 -17.92 3.02
CA CYS A 106 -5.83 -16.84 3.85
C CYS A 106 -5.83 -17.16 5.36
N SER A 107 -6.74 -18.02 5.84
CA SER A 107 -6.77 -18.44 7.24
C SER A 107 -5.54 -19.26 7.63
N VAL A 108 -5.00 -20.06 6.71
CA VAL A 108 -3.76 -20.84 6.93
C VAL A 108 -2.53 -19.94 6.81
N ILE A 109 -2.49 -19.07 5.78
CA ILE A 109 -1.36 -18.16 5.51
C ILE A 109 -1.15 -17.18 6.69
N PHE A 110 -2.25 -16.66 7.26
CA PHE A 110 -2.25 -15.67 8.35
C PHE A 110 -2.68 -16.26 9.71
N GLU A 111 -2.47 -17.55 9.94
CA GLU A 111 -2.91 -18.26 11.14
C GLU A 111 -2.42 -17.61 12.44
N THR A 112 -3.32 -17.55 13.44
CA THR A 112 -3.08 -16.89 14.73
C THR A 112 -2.15 -17.64 15.68
N SER A 113 -1.92 -18.93 15.46
CA SER A 113 -1.14 -19.79 16.38
C SER A 113 0.31 -19.37 16.59
N SER A 114 0.84 -18.44 15.78
CA SER A 114 2.20 -17.94 15.83
C SER A 114 2.33 -16.43 15.58
N ILE A 115 1.36 -15.62 16.06
CA ILE A 115 1.32 -14.16 15.81
C ILE A 115 2.63 -13.48 16.22
N SER A 116 3.18 -13.81 17.38
CA SER A 116 4.42 -13.21 17.88
C SER A 116 5.64 -13.50 17.01
N SER A 117 5.62 -14.59 16.22
CA SER A 117 6.72 -14.94 15.32
C SER A 117 6.60 -14.26 13.94
N LYS A 118 5.38 -13.85 13.56
CA LYS A 118 5.11 -13.19 12.25
C LYS A 118 5.20 -11.68 12.34
N ILE A 119 5.00 -11.08 13.52
CA ILE A 119 5.15 -9.64 13.71
C ILE A 119 6.65 -9.32 13.84
N PRO A 120 7.16 -8.30 13.10
CA PRO A 120 8.57 -7.91 13.18
C PRO A 120 8.98 -7.61 14.61
N PHE A 121 10.20 -8.00 14.95
CA PHE A 121 10.80 -7.78 16.28
C PHE A 121 10.09 -8.49 17.45
N GLY A 122 9.21 -9.48 17.20
CA GLY A 122 8.47 -10.18 18.25
C GLY A 122 7.51 -9.28 19.04
N LEU A 123 7.02 -8.20 18.45
CA LEU A 123 6.13 -7.24 19.10
C LEU A 123 4.78 -7.90 19.43
N VAL A 124 4.24 -7.55 20.58
CA VAL A 124 2.86 -7.86 20.96
C VAL A 124 1.92 -6.83 20.29
N ASN A 125 0.67 -7.21 20.01
CA ASN A 125 -0.31 -6.32 19.37
C ASN A 125 -0.42 -4.94 20.05
N SER A 126 -0.38 -4.88 21.39
CA SER A 126 -0.43 -3.60 22.11
C SER A 126 0.76 -2.68 21.80
N SER A 127 1.97 -3.26 21.73
CA SER A 127 3.18 -2.49 21.37
C SER A 127 3.15 -2.04 19.91
N LEU A 128 2.62 -2.88 19.00
CA LEU A 128 2.46 -2.56 17.59
C LEU A 128 1.56 -1.34 17.40
N ILE A 129 0.41 -1.32 18.09
CA ILE A 129 -0.56 -0.21 18.03
C ILE A 129 0.03 1.07 18.65
N LEU A 130 0.75 0.95 19.76
CA LEU A 130 1.43 2.09 20.36
C LEU A 130 2.44 2.72 19.38
N ILE A 131 3.29 1.90 18.75
CA ILE A 131 4.26 2.37 17.76
C ILE A 131 3.56 2.99 16.55
N PHE A 132 2.45 2.41 16.09
CA PHE A 132 1.65 2.94 15.00
C PHE A 132 1.19 4.39 15.27
N TYR A 133 0.59 4.66 16.44
CA TYR A 133 0.13 6.00 16.77
C TYR A 133 1.28 6.97 17.07
N ILE A 134 2.38 6.51 17.69
CA ILE A 134 3.58 7.34 17.90
C ILE A 134 4.16 7.78 16.55
N LEU A 135 4.29 6.88 15.59
CA LEU A 135 4.78 7.20 14.24
C LEU A 135 3.85 8.18 13.53
N PHE A 136 2.53 8.03 13.66
CA PHE A 136 1.58 8.99 13.12
C PHE A 136 1.79 10.39 13.69
N VAL A 137 1.91 10.53 15.03
CA VAL A 137 2.16 11.83 15.67
C VAL A 137 3.49 12.43 15.18
N LEU A 138 4.55 11.65 15.07
CA LEU A 138 5.83 12.09 14.52
C LEU A 138 5.70 12.59 13.08
N ILE A 139 4.94 11.90 12.23
CA ILE A 139 4.66 12.33 10.85
C ILE A 139 3.93 13.68 10.84
N VAL A 140 2.94 13.88 11.70
CA VAL A 140 2.24 15.16 11.83
C VAL A 140 3.21 16.30 12.19
N ILE A 141 4.07 16.08 13.20
CA ILE A 141 5.06 17.06 13.65
C ILE A 141 6.05 17.39 12.50
N LEU A 142 6.57 16.38 11.82
CA LEU A 142 7.53 16.55 10.73
C LEU A 142 6.93 17.25 9.51
N ASN A 143 5.63 17.01 9.23
CA ASN A 143 4.89 17.75 8.21
C ASN A 143 4.79 19.24 8.53
N ILE A 144 4.48 19.58 9.79
CA ILE A 144 4.42 20.98 10.26
C ILE A 144 5.80 21.63 10.18
N GLN A 145 6.85 20.92 10.59
CA GLN A 145 8.25 21.38 10.52
C GLN A 145 8.83 21.41 9.10
N LYS A 146 8.14 20.82 8.11
CA LYS A 146 8.55 20.76 6.68
C LYS A 146 9.91 20.09 6.45
N LYS A 147 10.24 19.07 7.24
CA LYS A 147 11.49 18.30 7.13
C LYS A 147 11.30 17.13 6.17
N SER A 148 11.45 17.36 4.85
CA SER A 148 11.15 16.39 3.79
C SER A 148 11.83 15.03 3.96
N ILE A 149 13.13 14.98 4.21
CA ILE A 149 13.91 13.73 4.28
C ILE A 149 13.47 12.88 5.48
N LEU A 150 13.35 13.50 6.65
CA LEU A 150 12.87 12.83 7.86
C LEU A 150 11.41 12.39 7.70
N LEU A 151 10.58 13.24 7.10
CA LEU A 151 9.20 12.90 6.78
C LEU A 151 9.10 11.64 5.91
N LEU A 152 9.90 11.55 4.85
CA LEU A 152 9.93 10.37 3.99
C LEU A 152 10.37 9.13 4.77
N PHE A 153 11.46 9.22 5.55
CA PHE A 153 11.95 8.11 6.34
C PHE A 153 10.88 7.56 7.30
N PHE A 154 10.23 8.44 8.07
CA PHE A 154 9.18 8.03 8.99
C PHE A 154 7.90 7.56 8.29
N ASN A 155 7.57 8.08 7.09
CA ASN A 155 6.45 7.55 6.30
C ASN A 155 6.72 6.13 5.79
N ILE A 156 7.95 5.81 5.35
CA ILE A 156 8.31 4.45 4.95
C ILE A 156 8.17 3.49 6.14
N LEU A 157 8.70 3.88 7.30
CA LEU A 157 8.56 3.09 8.52
C LEU A 157 7.09 2.94 8.94
N PHE A 158 6.30 4.00 8.81
CA PHE A 158 4.88 3.98 9.10
C PHE A 158 4.11 3.03 8.18
N VAL A 159 4.38 3.03 6.87
CA VAL A 159 3.75 2.09 5.93
C VAL A 159 4.09 0.65 6.30
N TYR A 160 5.34 0.38 6.66
CA TYR A 160 5.76 -0.95 7.11
C TYR A 160 5.01 -1.39 8.37
N ILE A 161 4.99 -0.58 9.41
CA ILE A 161 4.26 -0.87 10.67
C ILE A 161 2.75 -0.94 10.41
N SER A 162 2.20 -0.07 9.56
CA SER A 162 0.77 -0.05 9.21
C SER A 162 0.33 -1.33 8.52
N TYR A 163 1.18 -1.93 7.68
CA TYR A 163 0.86 -3.21 7.05
C TYR A 163 0.60 -4.29 8.11
N PHE A 164 1.46 -4.41 9.13
CA PHE A 164 1.28 -5.37 10.22
C PHE A 164 0.12 -4.99 11.14
N ALA A 165 -0.04 -3.71 11.46
CA ALA A 165 -1.14 -3.22 12.27
C ALA A 165 -2.51 -3.47 11.60
N VAL A 166 -2.62 -3.24 10.29
CA VAL A 166 -3.84 -3.54 9.54
C VAL A 166 -4.08 -5.03 9.49
N THR A 167 -3.05 -5.85 9.23
CA THR A 167 -3.20 -7.30 9.08
C THR A 167 -3.54 -7.98 10.40
N TYR A 168 -2.88 -7.63 11.51
CA TYR A 168 -3.01 -8.40 12.78
C TYR A 168 -3.91 -7.74 13.83
N PHE A 169 -4.29 -6.47 13.65
CA PHE A 169 -5.16 -5.78 14.61
C PHE A 169 -6.39 -5.18 13.94
N PHE A 170 -6.25 -4.24 13.02
CA PHE A 170 -7.41 -3.53 12.47
C PHE A 170 -8.32 -4.42 11.63
N SER A 171 -7.79 -5.44 10.97
CA SER A 171 -8.58 -6.38 10.17
C SER A 171 -9.61 -7.13 11.01
N THR A 172 -9.30 -7.51 12.26
CA THR A 172 -10.24 -8.21 13.15
C THR A 172 -11.48 -7.37 13.44
N TYR A 173 -11.31 -6.05 13.56
CA TYR A 173 -12.44 -5.11 13.75
C TYR A 173 -13.19 -4.82 12.45
N ILE A 174 -12.52 -4.85 11.29
CA ILE A 174 -13.16 -4.69 9.98
C ILE A 174 -14.04 -5.90 9.67
N TYR A 175 -13.55 -7.10 9.98
CA TYR A 175 -14.25 -8.36 9.74
C TYR A 175 -15.21 -8.74 10.88
N GLU A 176 -15.10 -8.07 12.04
CA GLU A 176 -15.81 -8.41 13.28
C GLU A 176 -15.55 -9.86 13.73
N LEU A 177 -14.36 -10.40 13.36
CA LEU A 177 -13.92 -11.78 13.63
C LEU A 177 -12.49 -11.76 14.19
N PRO A 178 -12.27 -12.23 15.44
CA PRO A 178 -10.94 -12.15 16.09
C PRO A 178 -9.90 -13.05 15.43
N THR A 179 -10.30 -14.11 14.74
CA THR A 179 -9.42 -15.07 14.10
C THR A 179 -9.13 -14.76 12.62
N HIS A 180 -9.86 -13.81 12.02
CA HIS A 180 -9.69 -13.50 10.59
C HIS A 180 -8.72 -12.36 10.37
N GLN A 181 -7.49 -12.69 10.02
CA GLN A 181 -6.38 -11.76 9.82
C GLN A 181 -5.90 -11.84 8.37
N CYS A 182 -6.45 -11.03 7.49
CA CYS A 182 -6.06 -11.01 6.08
C CYS A 182 -6.11 -9.59 5.51
N PRO A 183 -5.03 -9.07 4.90
CA PRO A 183 -5.03 -7.72 4.31
C PRO A 183 -5.81 -7.63 2.99
N PHE A 184 -6.17 -8.76 2.36
CA PHE A 184 -6.78 -8.80 1.04
C PHE A 184 -8.30 -9.01 1.06
N CYS A 185 -8.87 -9.68 2.09
CA CYS A 185 -10.31 -9.93 2.15
C CYS A 185 -11.12 -8.64 2.18
N MET A 186 -10.59 -7.55 2.78
CA MET A 186 -11.25 -6.24 2.79
C MET A 186 -11.35 -5.58 1.40
N LEU A 187 -10.73 -6.17 0.35
CA LEU A 187 -10.87 -5.73 -1.04
C LEU A 187 -12.08 -6.34 -1.75
N GLN A 188 -12.76 -7.30 -1.12
CA GLN A 188 -13.90 -8.02 -1.67
C GLN A 188 -15.23 -7.28 -1.42
N SER A 189 -16.27 -7.68 -2.15
CA SER A 189 -17.61 -7.10 -2.10
C SER A 189 -18.27 -7.27 -0.74
N GLU A 190 -17.98 -8.38 -0.04
CA GLU A 190 -18.50 -8.72 1.29
C GLU A 190 -18.16 -7.65 2.34
N TYR A 191 -17.04 -6.95 2.14
CA TYR A 191 -16.57 -5.86 3.01
C TYR A 191 -16.68 -4.48 2.32
N TYR A 192 -17.60 -4.32 1.38
CA TYR A 192 -17.87 -3.05 0.67
C TYR A 192 -16.63 -2.43 0.04
N PHE A 193 -15.65 -3.25 -0.35
CA PHE A 193 -14.41 -2.79 -0.96
C PHE A 193 -13.61 -1.77 -0.12
N ILE A 194 -13.81 -1.75 1.20
CA ILE A 194 -13.20 -0.74 2.11
C ILE A 194 -11.65 -0.77 2.06
N GLY A 195 -11.07 -1.93 1.77
CA GLY A 195 -9.63 -2.08 1.61
C GLY A 195 -9.03 -1.17 0.56
N TYR A 196 -9.74 -0.89 -0.55
CA TYR A 196 -9.24 0.05 -1.56
C TYR A 196 -9.07 1.46 -1.00
N PHE A 197 -9.99 1.92 -0.14
CA PHE A 197 -9.90 3.24 0.50
C PHE A 197 -8.76 3.27 1.52
N ILE A 198 -8.63 2.24 2.36
CA ILE A 198 -7.60 2.12 3.39
C ILE A 198 -6.21 2.11 2.73
N TRP A 199 -5.96 1.19 1.80
CA TRP A 199 -4.66 1.06 1.16
C TRP A 199 -4.32 2.25 0.25
N SER A 200 -5.31 2.80 -0.48
CA SER A 200 -5.07 3.99 -1.30
C SER A 200 -4.70 5.20 -0.46
N ALA A 201 -5.35 5.42 0.69
CA ALA A 201 -5.01 6.52 1.58
C ALA A 201 -3.57 6.39 2.12
N LEU A 202 -3.18 5.19 2.56
CA LEU A 202 -1.82 4.91 3.05
C LEU A 202 -0.76 5.16 1.96
N PHE A 203 -0.96 4.60 0.77
CA PHE A 203 -0.01 4.74 -0.34
C PHE A 203 0.06 6.16 -0.90
N LEU A 204 -1.05 6.89 -0.96
CA LEU A 204 -1.04 8.29 -1.36
C LEU A 204 -0.33 9.18 -0.32
N GLY A 205 -0.47 8.88 0.98
CA GLY A 205 0.29 9.55 2.03
C GLY A 205 1.81 9.42 1.82
N LEU A 206 2.29 8.21 1.57
CA LEU A 206 3.69 7.95 1.23
C LEU A 206 4.09 8.62 -0.10
N PHE A 207 3.27 8.51 -1.13
CA PHE A 207 3.54 9.08 -2.44
C PHE A 207 3.79 10.58 -2.39
N PHE A 208 2.92 11.34 -1.71
CA PHE A 208 3.11 12.79 -1.57
C PHE A 208 4.29 13.14 -0.67
N SER A 209 4.66 12.28 0.28
CA SER A 209 5.90 12.43 1.03
C SER A 209 7.14 12.27 0.12
N ILE A 210 7.16 11.29 -0.79
CA ILE A 210 8.22 11.13 -1.80
C ILE A 210 8.28 12.37 -2.70
N CYS A 211 7.14 12.85 -3.20
CA CYS A 211 7.08 14.07 -4.01
C CYS A 211 7.67 15.27 -3.24
N SER A 212 7.42 15.40 -1.95
CA SER A 212 7.97 16.50 -1.14
C SER A 212 9.50 16.49 -1.12
N VAL A 213 10.15 15.32 -1.12
CA VAL A 213 11.62 15.18 -1.18
C VAL A 213 12.16 15.46 -2.58
N VAL A 214 11.54 14.88 -3.61
CA VAL A 214 11.96 15.05 -5.00
C VAL A 214 11.94 16.53 -5.41
N PHE A 215 10.96 17.29 -4.90
CA PHE A 215 10.78 18.71 -5.23
C PHE A 215 11.36 19.69 -4.23
N TYR A 216 11.82 19.22 -3.06
CA TYR A 216 12.47 20.06 -2.04
C TYR A 216 13.66 20.84 -2.60
N ARG A 217 14.43 20.22 -3.44
CA ARG A 217 15.64 20.79 -4.04
C ARG A 217 15.37 21.95 -5.01
N ASN A 218 14.11 22.21 -5.38
CA ASN A 218 13.75 23.10 -6.48
C ASN A 218 13.02 24.39 -6.07
N ASN A 219 12.89 24.69 -4.77
CA ASN A 219 12.25 25.91 -4.23
C ASN A 219 10.90 26.26 -4.91
N SER A 220 10.10 25.26 -5.30
CA SER A 220 8.83 25.48 -5.94
C SER A 220 7.74 25.73 -4.90
N LEU A 221 6.88 26.73 -5.12
CA LEU A 221 5.69 27.01 -4.30
C LEU A 221 4.77 25.79 -4.14
N ASP A 222 4.86 24.82 -5.05
CA ASP A 222 4.06 23.60 -5.03
C ASP A 222 4.47 22.59 -3.95
N ILE A 223 5.64 22.75 -3.33
CA ILE A 223 6.12 21.84 -2.28
C ILE A 223 5.17 21.79 -1.07
N TYR A 224 4.58 22.92 -0.71
CA TYR A 224 3.63 23.02 0.41
C TYR A 224 2.37 22.19 0.17
N LYS A 225 1.95 22.05 -1.09
CA LYS A 225 0.81 21.22 -1.46
C LYS A 225 1.10 19.75 -1.18
N PHE A 226 2.32 19.29 -1.46
CA PHE A 226 2.71 17.89 -1.21
C PHE A 226 2.76 17.55 0.29
N TYR A 227 3.28 18.45 1.13
CA TYR A 227 3.20 18.27 2.58
C TYR A 227 1.76 18.17 3.06
N LYS A 228 0.91 19.11 2.65
CA LYS A 228 -0.51 19.12 3.01
C LYS A 228 -1.22 17.85 2.54
N LEU A 229 -0.99 17.41 1.31
CA LEU A 229 -1.60 16.20 0.77
C LEU A 229 -1.12 14.95 1.49
N SER A 230 0.20 14.83 1.75
CA SER A 230 0.73 13.73 2.56
C SER A 230 0.06 13.65 3.93
N LEU A 231 -0.06 14.78 4.63
CA LEU A 231 -0.73 14.85 5.93
C LEU A 231 -2.21 14.44 5.83
N ILE A 232 -2.94 14.97 4.86
CA ILE A 232 -4.37 14.69 4.68
C ILE A 232 -4.58 13.19 4.47
N PHE A 233 -3.86 12.57 3.53
CA PHE A 233 -4.05 11.15 3.22
C PHE A 233 -3.61 10.23 4.35
N THR A 234 -2.51 10.54 5.04
CA THR A 234 -2.09 9.78 6.24
C THR A 234 -3.12 9.91 7.37
N THR A 235 -3.70 11.10 7.57
CA THR A 235 -4.75 11.31 8.57
C THR A 235 -6.04 10.57 8.19
N ILE A 236 -6.45 10.60 6.92
CA ILE A 236 -7.60 9.83 6.42
C ILE A 236 -7.40 8.33 6.68
N PHE A 237 -6.21 7.80 6.39
CA PHE A 237 -5.89 6.40 6.66
C PHE A 237 -6.06 6.06 8.14
N VAL A 238 -5.43 6.82 9.05
CA VAL A 238 -5.53 6.57 10.50
C VAL A 238 -6.97 6.70 10.98
N PHE A 239 -7.70 7.70 10.49
CA PHE A 239 -9.12 7.88 10.81
C PHE A 239 -9.95 6.67 10.40
N LEU A 240 -9.78 6.18 9.16
CA LEU A 240 -10.53 5.04 8.64
C LEU A 240 -10.32 3.79 9.50
N VAL A 241 -9.05 3.42 9.78
CA VAL A 241 -8.78 2.20 10.56
C VAL A 241 -9.24 2.34 12.02
N THR A 242 -9.07 3.51 12.62
CA THR A 242 -9.53 3.77 14.00
C THR A 242 -11.05 3.78 14.09
N PHE A 243 -11.73 4.27 13.05
CA PHE A 243 -13.19 4.30 12.99
C PHE A 243 -13.80 2.90 13.13
N PHE A 244 -13.23 1.87 12.52
CA PHE A 244 -13.73 0.50 12.65
C PHE A 244 -13.60 -0.02 14.09
N VAL A 245 -12.50 0.30 14.77
CA VAL A 245 -12.31 -0.06 16.18
C VAL A 245 -13.37 0.61 17.06
N LEU A 246 -13.57 1.93 16.86
CA LEU A 246 -14.57 2.70 17.62
C LEU A 246 -16.00 2.23 17.32
N LYS A 247 -16.33 1.99 16.03
CA LYS A 247 -17.63 1.45 15.63
C LYS A 247 -17.91 0.15 16.38
N TYR A 248 -16.96 -0.78 16.37
CA TYR A 248 -17.11 -2.07 17.04
C TYR A 248 -17.35 -1.90 18.54
N TYR A 249 -16.54 -1.06 19.20
CA TYR A 249 -16.70 -0.78 20.64
C TYR A 249 -18.06 -0.16 20.98
N VAL A 250 -18.53 0.79 20.18
CA VAL A 250 -19.85 1.45 20.42
C VAL A 250 -21.00 0.47 20.26
N VAL A 251 -20.92 -0.48 19.32
CA VAL A 251 -21.97 -1.46 19.06
C VAL A 251 -21.96 -2.59 20.08
N ASN A 252 -20.78 -3.10 20.45
CA ASN A 252 -20.65 -4.32 21.26
C ASN A 252 -20.29 -4.06 22.74
N GLY A 253 -19.86 -2.85 23.11
CA GLY A 253 -19.47 -2.48 24.47
C GLY A 253 -18.12 -3.05 24.94
N VAL A 254 -17.44 -3.83 24.09
CA VAL A 254 -16.16 -4.48 24.40
C VAL A 254 -15.19 -4.35 23.24
N PHE A 255 -13.90 -4.46 23.52
CA PHE A 255 -12.86 -4.59 22.48
C PHE A 255 -12.65 -6.07 22.15
N LEU A 256 -12.25 -6.34 20.90
CA LEU A 256 -11.83 -7.68 20.44
C LEU A 256 -10.46 -8.05 20.99
#